data_69e87ce1921824a3171ddba43004a00f
#
_entry.id   69e87ce1921824a3171ddba43004a00f
#
_cell.length_a   1.000
_cell.length_b   1.000
_cell.length_c   1.000
_cell.angle_alpha   90.00
_cell.angle_beta   90.00
_cell.angle_gamma   90.00
#
_symmetry.space_group_name_H-M   'P 1'
#
loop_
_entity.id
_entity.type
_entity.pdbx_description
1 polymer ?
#
loop_
_entity_poly.entity_id
_entity_poly.type
_entity_poly.pdbx_seq_one_letter_code
_entity_poly.pdbx_strand_id
1 'polypeptide(L)'
;MNHLKKCLASLALSLGLAVSSAAAQEAQKIKMGVMQWETIAMTSSVTEHLLERHGFEVEEVEFQEWGVAFAALGKGDVDVLISHPDYAAADYWERNARKLEKLSVASYGYNAGLIVPSYVTINSIDELNEHKEKFRGRIIGVEPGSGMMRQSENVVNEYGLEYEIIEGSGPVAVAELKSALDRGEWIVSMYWTPSWVFQEFDIKFLKDPKGVQEPTETYVWLAHKGFAVQNPKAREVIASVFVPESALTQMTGWVKEGASIDEAVARWEKANANRLDRQAMIGNQ
;
A
#
# COMPACT_ATOMS: atom_id res chain seq x y z
N MET A 1 -63.99 33.11 68.78
CA MET A 1 -63.26 34.36 68.58
C MET A 1 -61.91 34.02 67.90
N ASN A 2 -61.80 34.32 66.60
CA ASN A 2 -60.55 34.71 65.89
C ASN A 2 -59.40 33.69 65.88
N HIS A 3 -58.78 33.36 64.80
CA HIS A 3 -58.57 33.96 63.46
C HIS A 3 -58.09 32.88 62.50
N LEU A 4 -58.71 32.91 61.35
CA LEU A 4 -58.29 32.23 60.17
C LEU A 4 -57.04 32.91 59.62
N LYS A 5 -55.90 32.26 59.50
CA LYS A 5 -54.78 32.75 58.68
C LYS A 5 -54.50 31.74 57.60
N LYS A 6 -54.74 32.26 56.36
CA LYS A 6 -54.43 31.61 55.10
C LYS A 6 -52.93 31.52 54.95
N CYS A 7 -52.39 30.33 54.67
CA CYS A 7 -51.06 30.14 54.12
C CYS A 7 -51.23 29.77 52.63
N LEU A 8 -50.91 30.71 51.78
CA LEU A 8 -50.66 30.46 50.37
C LEU A 8 -49.29 29.78 50.22
N ALA A 9 -49.28 28.53 49.84
CA ALA A 9 -48.06 27.86 49.42
C ALA A 9 -47.82 28.15 47.95
N SER A 10 -46.78 28.95 47.66
CA SER A 10 -46.27 29.21 46.31
C SER A 10 -45.50 28.00 45.85
N LEU A 11 -46.04 27.26 44.89
CA LEU A 11 -45.35 26.17 44.18
C LEU A 11 -44.40 26.78 43.16
N ALA A 12 -43.14 26.93 43.51
CA ALA A 12 -42.08 27.31 42.54
C ALA A 12 -41.72 26.07 41.73
N LEU A 13 -42.20 26.07 40.47
CA LEU A 13 -41.85 25.09 39.44
C LEU A 13 -40.46 25.40 38.93
N SER A 14 -39.41 24.79 39.55
CA SER A 14 -38.05 24.86 39.09
C SER A 14 -37.92 23.94 37.85
N LEU A 15 -38.04 24.50 36.66
CA LEU A 15 -37.67 23.86 35.42
C LEU A 15 -36.15 23.76 35.38
N GLY A 16 -35.61 22.62 35.82
CA GLY A 16 -34.23 22.29 35.64
C GLY A 16 -33.97 22.05 34.17
N LEU A 17 -33.37 23.03 33.46
CA LEU A 17 -32.73 22.78 32.17
C LEU A 17 -31.54 21.83 32.42
N ALA A 18 -31.76 20.55 32.17
CA ALA A 18 -30.67 19.60 31.96
C ALA A 18 -30.00 20.00 30.64
N VAL A 19 -28.99 20.85 30.72
CA VAL A 19 -28.04 21.06 29.64
C VAL A 19 -27.24 19.75 29.58
N SER A 20 -27.68 18.81 28.73
CA SER A 20 -26.82 17.71 28.27
C SER A 20 -25.67 18.35 27.53
N SER A 21 -24.56 18.61 28.22
CA SER A 21 -23.28 18.79 27.60
C SER A 21 -22.97 17.45 26.91
N ALA A 22 -23.30 17.35 25.63
CA ALA A 22 -22.66 16.38 24.77
C ALA A 22 -21.16 16.77 24.80
N ALA A 23 -20.41 16.16 25.71
CA ALA A 23 -18.96 16.22 25.62
C ALA A 23 -18.65 15.68 24.22
N ALA A 24 -18.12 16.55 23.36
CA ALA A 24 -17.57 16.10 22.09
C ALA A 24 -16.55 15.02 22.45
N GLN A 25 -16.86 13.77 22.13
CA GLN A 25 -15.95 12.67 22.36
C GLN A 25 -14.73 12.99 21.49
N GLU A 26 -13.58 13.26 22.11
CA GLU A 26 -12.34 13.48 21.37
C GLU A 26 -12.17 12.32 20.38
N ALA A 27 -11.89 12.68 19.13
CA ALA A 27 -11.67 11.67 18.11
C ALA A 27 -10.50 10.77 18.53
N GLN A 28 -10.74 9.47 18.47
CA GLN A 28 -9.70 8.52 18.80
C GLN A 28 -8.58 8.62 17.76
N LYS A 29 -7.34 8.83 18.22
CA LYS A 29 -6.18 9.00 17.36
C LYS A 29 -5.59 7.65 16.97
N ILE A 30 -5.27 7.50 15.67
CA ILE A 30 -4.57 6.35 15.09
C ILE A 30 -3.26 6.84 14.47
N LYS A 31 -2.13 6.32 14.91
CA LYS A 31 -0.84 6.60 14.32
C LYS A 31 -0.55 5.59 13.19
N MET A 32 -0.54 6.06 11.97
CA MET A 32 -0.32 5.25 10.78
C MET A 32 1.11 5.41 10.28
N GLY A 33 1.88 4.32 10.26
CA GLY A 33 3.17 4.28 9.58
C GLY A 33 2.98 4.24 8.07
N VAL A 34 3.63 5.15 7.34
CA VAL A 34 3.54 5.27 5.89
C VAL A 34 4.92 5.12 5.27
N MET A 35 5.05 4.21 4.31
CA MET A 35 6.26 4.11 3.48
C MET A 35 6.09 4.99 2.24
N GLN A 36 7.17 5.63 1.79
CA GLN A 36 7.13 6.62 0.70
C GLN A 36 7.03 6.01 -0.71
N TRP A 37 6.74 4.72 -0.87
CA TRP A 37 6.45 4.13 -2.17
C TRP A 37 5.02 4.45 -2.60
N GLU A 38 4.87 4.95 -3.83
CA GLU A 38 3.61 5.49 -4.36
C GLU A 38 2.38 4.61 -4.06
N THR A 39 2.45 3.32 -4.35
CA THR A 39 1.31 2.40 -4.18
C THR A 39 0.95 2.15 -2.72
N ILE A 40 1.95 2.15 -1.82
CA ILE A 40 1.74 2.06 -0.38
C ILE A 40 1.15 3.36 0.15
N ALA A 41 1.73 4.50 -0.24
CA ALA A 41 1.21 5.81 0.16
C ALA A 41 -0.24 6.02 -0.31
N MET A 42 -0.57 5.65 -1.56
CA MET A 42 -1.95 5.69 -2.08
C MET A 42 -2.91 4.82 -1.26
N THR A 43 -2.49 3.59 -0.90
CA THR A 43 -3.34 2.69 -0.10
C THR A 43 -3.50 3.20 1.32
N SER A 44 -2.47 3.81 1.90
CA SER A 44 -2.50 4.47 3.20
C SER A 44 -3.47 5.66 3.19
N SER A 45 -3.37 6.56 2.20
CA SER A 45 -4.25 7.72 2.06
C SER A 45 -5.73 7.32 1.91
N VAL A 46 -6.05 6.29 1.10
CA VAL A 46 -7.44 5.73 1.03
C VAL A 46 -7.91 5.26 2.42
N THR A 47 -7.03 4.61 3.19
CA THR A 47 -7.37 4.08 4.51
C THR A 47 -7.53 5.20 5.54
N GLU A 48 -6.66 6.21 5.50
CA GLU A 48 -6.76 7.43 6.30
C GLU A 48 -8.11 8.11 6.09
N HIS A 49 -8.46 8.44 4.85
CA HIS A 49 -9.74 9.06 4.52
C HIS A 49 -10.94 8.25 5.03
N LEU A 50 -10.86 6.92 4.97
CA LEU A 50 -11.94 6.08 5.49
C LEU A 50 -12.00 6.10 7.02
N LEU A 51 -10.87 6.07 7.71
CA LEU A 51 -10.79 6.20 9.18
C LEU A 51 -11.35 7.55 9.63
N GLU A 52 -11.00 8.65 8.96
CA GLU A 52 -11.50 9.99 9.27
C GLU A 52 -13.03 10.09 9.09
N ARG A 53 -13.58 9.52 8.02
CA ARG A 53 -15.04 9.41 7.82
C ARG A 53 -15.75 8.66 8.94
N HIS A 54 -15.04 7.76 9.63
CA HIS A 54 -15.54 7.03 10.80
C HIS A 54 -15.26 7.72 12.14
N GLY A 55 -14.72 8.95 12.12
CA GLY A 55 -14.51 9.79 13.29
C GLY A 55 -13.21 9.51 14.04
N PHE A 56 -12.22 8.90 13.39
CA PHE A 56 -10.86 8.81 13.90
C PHE A 56 -10.05 10.05 13.48
N GLU A 57 -9.03 10.40 14.25
CA GLU A 57 -7.96 11.30 13.87
C GLU A 57 -6.77 10.45 13.45
N VAL A 58 -6.23 10.66 12.24
CA VAL A 58 -5.05 9.93 11.77
C VAL A 58 -3.82 10.81 11.86
N GLU A 59 -2.74 10.27 12.45
CA GLU A 59 -1.41 10.88 12.44
C GLU A 59 -0.50 10.00 11.60
N GLU A 60 -0.08 10.51 10.44
CA GLU A 60 0.89 9.82 9.61
C GLU A 60 2.31 9.99 10.16
N VAL A 61 3.07 8.89 10.16
CA VAL A 61 4.49 8.84 10.48
C VAL A 61 5.22 8.21 9.31
N GLU A 62 5.99 9.02 8.60
CA GLU A 62 6.71 8.59 7.40
C GLU A 62 7.96 7.79 7.72
N PHE A 63 8.20 6.72 6.95
CA PHE A 63 9.39 5.89 7.01
C PHE A 63 9.99 5.67 5.63
N GLN A 64 11.32 5.60 5.58
CA GLN A 64 12.07 5.27 4.37
C GLN A 64 12.61 3.83 4.39
N GLU A 65 12.76 3.25 5.59
CA GLU A 65 13.38 1.96 5.82
C GLU A 65 12.44 1.00 6.57
N TRP A 66 12.23 -0.20 6.04
CA TRP A 66 11.40 -1.23 6.69
C TRP A 66 11.83 -1.54 8.11
N GLY A 67 13.15 -1.64 8.35
CA GLY A 67 13.66 -1.95 9.68
C GLY A 67 13.23 -0.96 10.75
N VAL A 68 13.21 0.33 10.42
CA VAL A 68 12.77 1.41 11.33
C VAL A 68 11.26 1.35 11.53
N ALA A 69 10.48 1.18 10.44
CA ALA A 69 9.03 1.08 10.48
C ALA A 69 8.55 -0.11 11.33
N PHE A 70 9.12 -1.30 11.12
CA PHE A 70 8.80 -2.50 11.91
C PHE A 70 9.20 -2.38 13.38
N ALA A 71 10.31 -1.71 13.66
CA ALA A 71 10.73 -1.44 15.04
C ALA A 71 9.77 -0.48 15.76
N ALA A 72 9.32 0.58 15.08
CA ALA A 72 8.33 1.52 15.60
C ALA A 72 6.98 0.82 15.86
N LEU A 73 6.50 0.02 14.88
CA LEU A 73 5.27 -0.77 15.05
C LEU A 73 5.37 -1.76 16.22
N GLY A 74 6.49 -2.46 16.34
CA GLY A 74 6.71 -3.45 17.43
C GLY A 74 6.87 -2.84 18.82
N LYS A 75 7.13 -1.52 18.92
CA LYS A 75 7.14 -0.76 20.19
C LYS A 75 5.80 -0.10 20.49
N GLY A 76 4.90 0.04 19.50
CA GLY A 76 3.68 0.81 19.60
C GLY A 76 3.91 2.33 19.42
N ASP A 77 5.02 2.74 18.80
CA ASP A 77 5.27 4.13 18.43
C ASP A 77 4.35 4.54 17.26
N VAL A 78 3.97 3.57 16.42
CA VAL A 78 2.85 3.61 15.47
C VAL A 78 1.91 2.45 15.69
N ASP A 79 0.62 2.61 15.37
CA ASP A 79 -0.42 1.64 15.61
C ASP A 79 -0.55 0.62 14.47
N VAL A 80 -0.48 1.11 13.24
CA VAL A 80 -0.67 0.33 12.02
C VAL A 80 0.38 0.67 10.95
N LEU A 81 0.67 -0.30 10.10
CA LEU A 81 1.62 -0.17 8.97
C LEU A 81 1.17 -1.11 7.85
N ILE A 82 1.18 -0.64 6.61
CA ILE A 82 1.00 -1.53 5.46
C ILE A 82 2.35 -2.07 4.97
N SER A 83 2.43 -3.36 4.66
CA SER A 83 3.68 -4.01 4.25
C SER A 83 3.44 -5.25 3.39
N HIS A 84 4.52 -5.87 2.95
CA HIS A 84 4.63 -7.16 2.24
C HIS A 84 5.28 -8.21 3.18
N PRO A 85 4.56 -8.76 4.16
CA PRO A 85 5.15 -9.56 5.22
C PRO A 85 5.52 -10.99 4.80
N ASP A 86 5.15 -11.42 3.60
CA ASP A 86 5.35 -12.80 3.19
C ASP A 86 6.67 -13.01 2.44
N TYR A 87 7.20 -11.97 1.74
CA TYR A 87 8.47 -12.04 1.00
C TYR A 87 9.33 -10.79 1.17
N ALA A 88 8.95 -9.66 0.60
CA ALA A 88 9.80 -8.45 0.57
C ALA A 88 10.16 -7.93 1.96
N ALA A 89 9.31 -8.14 2.95
CA ALA A 89 9.54 -7.76 4.34
C ALA A 89 9.50 -8.97 5.32
N ALA A 90 9.64 -10.19 4.81
CA ALA A 90 9.53 -11.42 5.61
C ALA A 90 10.48 -11.44 6.80
N ASP A 91 11.76 -11.10 6.61
CA ASP A 91 12.77 -11.03 7.66
C ASP A 91 12.36 -10.10 8.82
N TYR A 92 11.76 -8.95 8.49
CA TYR A 92 11.30 -7.98 9.48
C TYR A 92 10.05 -8.48 10.21
N TRP A 93 9.14 -9.13 9.46
CA TRP A 93 7.98 -9.79 10.05
C TRP A 93 8.39 -10.89 11.02
N GLU A 94 9.24 -11.83 10.63
CA GLU A 94 9.67 -12.95 11.45
C GLU A 94 10.33 -12.51 12.75
N ARG A 95 11.25 -11.51 12.68
CA ARG A 95 11.91 -10.94 13.87
C ARG A 95 10.94 -10.28 14.85
N ASN A 96 9.80 -9.80 14.38
CA ASN A 96 8.83 -9.04 15.16
C ASN A 96 7.49 -9.76 15.38
N ALA A 97 7.26 -10.94 14.80
CA ALA A 97 5.98 -11.64 14.74
C ALA A 97 5.27 -11.80 16.11
N ARG A 98 6.03 -11.92 17.22
CA ARG A 98 5.46 -11.99 18.56
C ARG A 98 4.85 -10.68 19.07
N LYS A 99 5.27 -9.56 18.49
CA LYS A 99 4.86 -8.20 18.86
C LYS A 99 3.83 -7.61 17.91
N LEU A 100 3.57 -8.28 16.81
CA LEU A 100 2.75 -7.79 15.70
C LEU A 100 1.55 -8.72 15.46
N GLU A 101 0.58 -8.21 14.74
CA GLU A 101 -0.55 -8.96 14.20
C GLU A 101 -0.90 -8.49 12.79
N LYS A 102 -1.36 -9.41 11.95
CA LYS A 102 -1.91 -9.11 10.63
C LYS A 102 -3.39 -8.76 10.80
N LEU A 103 -3.84 -7.64 10.27
CA LEU A 103 -5.24 -7.18 10.32
C LEU A 103 -6.04 -7.66 9.11
N SER A 104 -5.58 -7.32 7.92
CA SER A 104 -6.29 -7.62 6.68
C SER A 104 -5.37 -7.48 5.47
N VAL A 105 -5.80 -8.04 4.34
CA VAL A 105 -5.20 -7.78 3.02
C VAL A 105 -5.79 -6.49 2.47
N ALA A 106 -4.95 -5.53 2.12
CA ALA A 106 -5.33 -4.23 1.57
C ALA A 106 -5.33 -4.20 0.04
N SER A 107 -4.49 -5.03 -0.59
CA SER A 107 -4.41 -5.18 -2.05
C SER A 107 -3.70 -6.47 -2.43
N TYR A 108 -3.88 -6.88 -3.69
CA TYR A 108 -3.14 -7.96 -4.34
C TYR A 108 -2.38 -7.42 -5.55
N GLY A 109 -1.40 -8.19 -6.03
CA GLY A 109 -0.83 -7.98 -7.35
C GLY A 109 0.52 -7.29 -7.34
N TYR A 110 1.20 -7.18 -6.19
CA TYR A 110 2.61 -6.83 -6.22
C TYR A 110 3.38 -8.01 -6.83
N ASN A 111 3.98 -7.77 -7.98
CA ASN A 111 4.82 -8.73 -8.66
C ASN A 111 6.05 -8.00 -9.21
N ALA A 112 7.24 -8.51 -8.94
CA ALA A 112 8.48 -7.99 -9.48
C ALA A 112 9.19 -9.07 -10.27
N GLY A 113 9.74 -8.70 -11.43
CA GLY A 113 10.36 -9.70 -12.27
C GLY A 113 10.95 -9.14 -13.57
N LEU A 114 11.55 -10.04 -14.34
CA LEU A 114 12.09 -9.69 -15.65
C LEU A 114 10.95 -9.52 -16.65
N ILE A 115 10.91 -8.36 -17.30
CA ILE A 115 9.97 -8.01 -18.36
C ILE A 115 10.65 -7.89 -19.70
N VAL A 116 9.89 -8.14 -20.75
CA VAL A 116 10.28 -7.90 -22.14
C VAL A 116 9.12 -7.29 -22.91
N PRO A 117 9.35 -6.58 -24.05
CA PRO A 117 8.29 -6.20 -24.98
C PRO A 117 7.46 -7.41 -25.41
N SER A 118 6.14 -7.25 -25.58
CA SER A 118 5.24 -8.37 -25.91
C SER A 118 5.55 -9.00 -27.28
N TYR A 119 6.17 -8.26 -28.20
CA TYR A 119 6.60 -8.79 -29.49
C TYR A 119 7.84 -9.70 -29.41
N VAL A 120 8.54 -9.72 -28.29
CA VAL A 120 9.67 -10.64 -28.05
C VAL A 120 9.11 -12.07 -27.96
N THR A 121 9.70 -12.99 -28.71
CA THR A 121 9.13 -14.32 -28.93
C THR A 121 9.34 -15.29 -27.77
N ILE A 122 10.34 -15.05 -26.88
CA ILE A 122 10.55 -15.85 -25.69
C ILE A 122 9.50 -15.55 -24.63
N ASN A 123 9.21 -16.54 -23.77
CA ASN A 123 8.24 -16.41 -22.71
C ASN A 123 8.77 -16.81 -21.33
N SER A 124 10.03 -17.21 -21.24
CA SER A 124 10.62 -17.76 -20.02
C SER A 124 12.08 -17.32 -19.85
N ILE A 125 12.54 -17.23 -18.60
CA ILE A 125 13.89 -16.79 -18.24
C ILE A 125 14.97 -17.75 -18.78
N ASP A 126 14.69 -19.04 -18.79
CA ASP A 126 15.60 -20.07 -19.29
C ASP A 126 15.91 -19.97 -20.80
N GLU A 127 15.07 -19.26 -21.56
CA GLU A 127 15.30 -18.99 -23.00
C GLU A 127 16.25 -17.82 -23.25
N LEU A 128 16.61 -17.02 -22.23
CA LEU A 128 17.39 -15.80 -22.40
C LEU A 128 18.77 -16.05 -23.03
N ASN A 129 19.52 -17.05 -22.58
CA ASN A 129 20.88 -17.32 -23.07
C ASN A 129 20.91 -17.66 -24.57
N GLU A 130 19.90 -18.34 -25.10
CA GLU A 130 19.80 -18.69 -26.51
C GLU A 130 19.63 -17.43 -27.41
N HIS A 131 19.17 -16.33 -26.80
CA HIS A 131 18.90 -15.08 -27.50
C HIS A 131 19.76 -13.91 -27.02
N LYS A 132 20.86 -14.18 -26.31
CA LYS A 132 21.74 -13.19 -25.69
C LYS A 132 22.11 -12.03 -26.63
N GLU A 133 22.47 -12.36 -27.87
CA GLU A 133 22.88 -11.35 -28.87
C GLU A 133 21.74 -10.32 -29.16
N LYS A 134 20.49 -10.76 -29.21
CA LYS A 134 19.35 -9.88 -29.45
C LYS A 134 19.11 -8.92 -28.28
N PHE A 135 19.39 -9.35 -27.06
CA PHE A 135 19.32 -8.54 -25.84
C PHE A 135 20.64 -7.80 -25.55
N ARG A 136 21.65 -7.93 -26.44
CA ARG A 136 23.00 -7.35 -26.24
C ARG A 136 23.67 -7.82 -24.94
N GLY A 137 23.29 -8.98 -24.41
CA GLY A 137 23.79 -9.54 -23.16
C GLY A 137 23.56 -8.66 -21.93
N ARG A 138 22.48 -7.84 -21.91
CA ARG A 138 22.23 -6.89 -20.83
C ARG A 138 20.82 -7.03 -20.28
N ILE A 139 20.71 -6.91 -18.94
CA ILE A 139 19.46 -6.74 -18.19
C ILE A 139 19.47 -5.32 -17.63
N ILE A 140 18.46 -4.53 -17.92
CA ILE A 140 18.32 -3.20 -17.35
C ILE A 140 17.75 -3.35 -15.94
N GLY A 141 18.56 -3.02 -14.96
CA GLY A 141 18.21 -3.03 -13.54
C GLY A 141 17.60 -1.71 -13.08
N VAL A 142 17.48 -1.58 -11.78
CA VAL A 142 16.96 -0.41 -11.08
C VAL A 142 18.01 0.12 -10.10
N GLU A 143 17.59 0.79 -9.03
CA GLU A 143 18.50 1.40 -8.05
C GLU A 143 19.42 0.37 -7.40
N PRO A 144 20.75 0.64 -7.38
CA PRO A 144 21.73 -0.22 -6.71
C PRO A 144 21.36 -0.48 -5.24
N GLY A 145 21.54 -1.72 -4.80
CA GLY A 145 21.28 -2.14 -3.42
C GLY A 145 19.80 -2.29 -3.07
N SER A 146 18.87 -2.07 -4.02
CA SER A 146 17.46 -2.39 -3.83
C SER A 146 17.19 -3.89 -3.75
N GLY A 147 16.03 -4.29 -3.20
CA GLY A 147 15.59 -5.69 -3.20
C GLY A 147 15.48 -6.27 -4.61
N MET A 148 14.97 -5.46 -5.56
CA MET A 148 14.85 -5.86 -6.97
C MET A 148 16.20 -6.06 -7.65
N MET A 149 17.23 -5.26 -7.32
CA MET A 149 18.58 -5.51 -7.83
C MET A 149 19.13 -6.84 -7.31
N ARG A 150 19.01 -7.12 -6.02
CA ARG A 150 19.41 -8.43 -5.46
C ARG A 150 18.65 -9.59 -6.10
N GLN A 151 17.34 -9.40 -6.37
CA GLN A 151 16.54 -10.40 -7.09
C GLN A 151 17.07 -10.61 -8.52
N SER A 152 17.42 -9.54 -9.24
CA SER A 152 18.03 -9.64 -10.59
C SER A 152 19.35 -10.41 -10.57
N GLU A 153 20.21 -10.13 -9.58
CA GLU A 153 21.47 -10.83 -9.36
C GLU A 153 21.25 -12.33 -9.08
N ASN A 154 20.27 -12.65 -8.23
CA ASN A 154 19.89 -14.03 -7.95
C ASN A 154 19.41 -14.76 -9.20
N VAL A 155 18.58 -14.12 -10.02
CA VAL A 155 18.09 -14.68 -11.29
C VAL A 155 19.26 -14.95 -12.23
N VAL A 156 20.17 -14.00 -12.41
CA VAL A 156 21.37 -14.19 -13.25
C VAL A 156 22.20 -15.38 -12.78
N ASN A 157 22.44 -15.51 -11.49
CA ASN A 157 23.24 -16.58 -10.90
C ASN A 157 22.55 -17.95 -11.03
N GLU A 158 21.29 -18.07 -10.61
CA GLU A 158 20.56 -19.33 -10.54
C GLU A 158 20.21 -19.90 -11.94
N TYR A 159 20.00 -19.01 -12.91
CA TYR A 159 19.77 -19.39 -14.30
C TYR A 159 21.08 -19.52 -15.10
N GLY A 160 22.22 -19.12 -14.52
CA GLY A 160 23.51 -19.08 -15.23
C GLY A 160 23.44 -18.19 -16.46
N LEU A 161 22.79 -17.01 -16.33
CA LEU A 161 22.64 -16.09 -17.45
C LEU A 161 23.99 -15.43 -17.75
N GLU A 162 24.36 -15.42 -19.02
CA GLU A 162 25.54 -14.71 -19.51
C GLU A 162 25.21 -13.23 -19.80
N TYR A 163 24.61 -12.57 -18.85
CA TYR A 163 24.13 -11.18 -18.95
C TYR A 163 24.78 -10.29 -17.91
N GLU A 164 25.04 -9.05 -18.30
CA GLU A 164 25.42 -7.97 -17.39
C GLU A 164 24.16 -7.23 -16.92
N ILE A 165 24.06 -6.96 -15.62
CA ILE A 165 22.99 -6.11 -15.09
C ILE A 165 23.48 -4.67 -15.14
N ILE A 166 22.76 -3.83 -15.89
CA ILE A 166 23.07 -2.40 -16.02
C ILE A 166 22.31 -1.68 -14.90
N GLU A 167 23.03 -1.23 -13.89
CA GLU A 167 22.47 -0.45 -12.80
C GLU A 167 21.93 0.90 -13.28
N GLY A 168 20.84 1.35 -12.72
CA GLY A 168 20.21 2.62 -13.05
C GLY A 168 19.20 3.07 -12.02
N SER A 169 18.32 3.96 -12.41
CA SER A 169 17.14 4.34 -11.63
C SER A 169 15.87 3.92 -12.38
N GLY A 170 14.74 3.87 -11.69
CA GLY A 170 13.46 3.60 -12.32
C GLY A 170 13.19 4.46 -13.57
N PRO A 171 13.37 5.80 -13.53
CA PRO A 171 13.25 6.65 -14.73
C PRO A 171 14.20 6.29 -15.88
N VAL A 172 15.44 5.88 -15.56
CA VAL A 172 16.41 5.44 -16.58
C VAL A 172 15.96 4.12 -17.22
N ALA A 173 15.52 3.16 -16.42
CA ALA A 173 14.99 1.88 -16.92
C ALA A 173 13.79 2.11 -17.85
N VAL A 174 12.88 3.01 -17.50
CA VAL A 174 11.74 3.40 -18.38
C VAL A 174 12.20 4.06 -19.67
N ALA A 175 13.18 4.94 -19.62
CA ALA A 175 13.71 5.60 -20.81
C ALA A 175 14.37 4.60 -21.78
N GLU A 176 15.15 3.65 -21.27
CA GLU A 176 15.74 2.56 -22.04
C GLU A 176 14.67 1.65 -22.65
N LEU A 177 13.65 1.26 -21.86
CA LEU A 177 12.51 0.47 -22.32
C LEU A 177 11.77 1.17 -23.46
N LYS A 178 11.40 2.44 -23.27
CA LYS A 178 10.72 3.25 -24.29
C LYS A 178 11.58 3.34 -25.58
N SER A 179 12.85 3.62 -25.42
CA SER A 179 13.78 3.73 -26.55
C SER A 179 13.88 2.43 -27.35
N ALA A 180 13.91 1.28 -26.68
CA ALA A 180 13.94 -0.03 -27.33
C ALA A 180 12.61 -0.32 -28.05
N LEU A 181 11.46 -0.04 -27.40
CA LEU A 181 10.13 -0.19 -27.99
C LEU A 181 9.98 0.65 -29.28
N ASP A 182 10.39 1.92 -29.24
CA ASP A 182 10.32 2.84 -30.38
C ASP A 182 11.15 2.34 -31.59
N ARG A 183 12.22 1.56 -31.33
CA ARG A 183 13.08 0.98 -32.38
C ARG A 183 12.74 -0.48 -32.74
N GLY A 184 11.79 -1.10 -32.04
CA GLY A 184 11.50 -2.52 -32.21
C GLY A 184 12.64 -3.45 -31.78
N GLU A 185 13.49 -3.00 -30.86
CA GLU A 185 14.65 -3.75 -30.35
C GLU A 185 14.25 -4.64 -29.18
N TRP A 186 14.96 -5.75 -29.03
CA TRP A 186 14.77 -6.62 -27.87
C TRP A 186 15.48 -6.03 -26.65
N ILE A 187 14.74 -5.94 -25.55
CA ILE A 187 15.24 -5.49 -24.25
C ILE A 187 14.67 -6.38 -23.15
N VAL A 188 15.44 -6.65 -22.13
CA VAL A 188 14.98 -7.25 -20.87
C VAL A 188 15.31 -6.29 -19.74
N SER A 189 14.33 -6.04 -18.88
CA SER A 189 14.47 -5.14 -17.73
C SER A 189 13.82 -5.74 -16.50
N MET A 190 14.31 -5.35 -15.33
CA MET A 190 13.64 -5.63 -14.07
C MET A 190 12.55 -4.59 -13.84
N TYR A 191 11.32 -5.03 -13.57
CA TYR A 191 10.21 -4.11 -13.29
C TYR A 191 9.16 -4.75 -12.38
N TRP A 192 8.13 -3.96 -12.00
CA TRP A 192 7.11 -4.40 -11.03
C TRP A 192 5.71 -3.89 -11.35
N THR A 193 4.71 -4.59 -10.83
CA THR A 193 3.31 -4.14 -10.74
C THR A 193 2.93 -3.92 -9.26
N PRO A 194 1.96 -3.03 -8.94
CA PRO A 194 1.24 -2.11 -9.83
C PRO A 194 2.11 -0.96 -10.33
N SER A 195 2.04 -0.65 -11.62
CA SER A 195 2.74 0.48 -12.21
C SER A 195 2.08 0.92 -13.52
N TRP A 196 2.05 2.24 -13.75
CA TRP A 196 1.56 2.84 -15.00
C TRP A 196 2.32 2.35 -16.25
N VAL A 197 3.53 1.85 -16.10
CA VAL A 197 4.38 1.35 -17.20
C VAL A 197 3.69 0.22 -17.97
N PHE A 198 2.91 -0.63 -17.29
CA PHE A 198 2.13 -1.71 -17.89
C PHE A 198 0.86 -1.22 -18.61
N GLN A 199 0.44 0.03 -18.40
CA GLN A 199 -0.65 0.65 -19.16
C GLN A 199 -0.12 1.36 -20.42
N GLU A 200 1.08 1.94 -20.35
CA GLU A 200 1.65 2.71 -21.43
C GLU A 200 2.38 1.83 -22.46
N PHE A 201 3.00 0.76 -22.01
CA PHE A 201 3.84 -0.09 -22.86
C PHE A 201 3.28 -1.51 -22.99
N ASP A 202 3.33 -2.04 -24.19
CA ASP A 202 2.98 -3.44 -24.46
C ASP A 202 4.15 -4.37 -24.09
N ILE A 203 4.16 -4.79 -22.82
CA ILE A 203 5.22 -5.58 -22.18
C ILE A 203 4.64 -6.78 -21.45
N LYS A 204 5.47 -7.78 -21.21
CA LYS A 204 5.09 -8.99 -20.47
C LYS A 204 6.21 -9.42 -19.53
N PHE A 205 5.84 -10.05 -18.42
CA PHE A 205 6.77 -10.78 -17.57
C PHE A 205 7.23 -12.06 -18.25
N LEU A 206 8.51 -12.40 -18.06
CA LEU A 206 9.02 -13.74 -18.36
C LEU A 206 8.62 -14.70 -17.22
N LYS A 207 8.25 -15.93 -17.59
CA LYS A 207 7.98 -16.99 -16.62
C LYS A 207 9.29 -17.40 -15.93
N ASP A 208 9.17 -17.74 -14.67
CA ASP A 208 10.25 -18.20 -13.82
C ASP A 208 10.03 -19.67 -13.41
N PRO A 209 10.40 -20.65 -14.25
CA PRO A 209 10.18 -22.06 -13.95
C PRO A 209 11.02 -22.59 -12.77
N LYS A 210 12.08 -21.89 -12.36
CA LYS A 210 12.88 -22.27 -11.18
C LYS A 210 12.36 -21.66 -9.87
N GLY A 211 11.42 -20.68 -9.95
CA GLY A 211 10.90 -20.01 -8.78
C GLY A 211 11.94 -19.17 -8.02
N VAL A 212 12.85 -18.55 -8.74
CA VAL A 212 13.92 -17.70 -8.18
C VAL A 212 13.40 -16.30 -7.87
N GLN A 213 12.47 -15.81 -8.70
CA GLN A 213 11.79 -14.53 -8.46
C GLN A 213 10.77 -14.70 -7.35
N GLU A 214 10.56 -13.61 -6.60
CA GLU A 214 9.53 -13.60 -5.58
C GLU A 214 8.15 -13.82 -6.19
N PRO A 215 7.29 -14.66 -5.59
CA PRO A 215 5.93 -14.85 -6.08
C PRO A 215 5.13 -13.57 -5.87
N THR A 216 3.99 -13.48 -6.57
CA THR A 216 3.07 -12.35 -6.41
C THR A 216 2.65 -12.19 -4.96
N GLU A 217 2.86 -10.99 -4.41
CA GLU A 217 2.60 -10.65 -3.03
C GLU A 217 1.30 -9.88 -2.82
N THR A 218 0.96 -9.76 -1.54
CA THR A 218 -0.17 -8.96 -1.06
C THR A 218 0.33 -7.79 -0.21
N TYR A 219 -0.40 -6.68 -0.29
CA TYR A 219 -0.30 -5.61 0.69
C TYR A 219 -1.13 -6.00 1.91
N VAL A 220 -0.51 -6.06 3.08
CA VAL A 220 -1.15 -6.48 4.33
C VAL A 220 -1.06 -5.36 5.35
N TRP A 221 -2.19 -4.99 5.95
CA TRP A 221 -2.21 -4.14 7.12
C TRP A 221 -1.70 -4.93 8.33
N LEU A 222 -0.64 -4.43 8.93
CA LEU A 222 -0.05 -4.91 10.17
C LEU A 222 -0.37 -3.94 11.31
N ALA A 223 -0.45 -4.47 12.53
CA ALA A 223 -0.57 -3.66 13.74
C ALA A 223 0.34 -4.19 14.83
N HIS A 224 0.60 -3.37 15.85
CA HIS A 224 1.20 -3.88 17.09
C HIS A 224 0.25 -4.86 17.76
N LYS A 225 0.80 -5.79 18.53
CA LYS A 225 0.03 -6.86 19.18
C LYS A 225 -1.02 -6.30 20.15
N GLY A 226 -2.26 -6.72 19.98
CA GLY A 226 -3.40 -6.30 20.80
C GLY A 226 -4.17 -5.09 20.26
N PHE A 227 -3.71 -4.46 19.19
CA PHE A 227 -4.41 -3.33 18.57
C PHE A 227 -5.86 -3.67 18.19
N ALA A 228 -6.07 -4.82 17.54
CA ALA A 228 -7.40 -5.23 17.08
C ALA A 228 -8.41 -5.39 18.21
N VAL A 229 -7.96 -5.81 19.40
CA VAL A 229 -8.81 -5.96 20.60
C VAL A 229 -9.06 -4.62 21.26
N GLN A 230 -8.06 -3.75 21.31
CA GLN A 230 -8.14 -2.43 21.95
C GLN A 230 -8.92 -1.43 21.08
N ASN A 231 -8.86 -1.59 19.75
CA ASN A 231 -9.44 -0.68 18.77
C ASN A 231 -10.34 -1.43 17.75
N PRO A 232 -11.40 -2.13 18.20
CA PRO A 232 -12.19 -3.00 17.33
C PRO A 232 -12.83 -2.24 16.17
N LYS A 233 -13.31 -1.02 16.38
CA LYS A 233 -13.89 -0.18 15.32
C LYS A 233 -12.86 0.24 14.27
N ALA A 234 -11.67 0.69 14.68
CA ALA A 234 -10.59 1.03 13.76
C ALA A 234 -10.15 -0.20 12.96
N ARG A 235 -10.01 -1.35 13.63
CA ARG A 235 -9.69 -2.63 12.98
C ARG A 235 -10.71 -3.00 11.90
N GLU A 236 -12.01 -2.83 12.17
CA GLU A 236 -13.08 -3.12 11.18
C GLU A 236 -13.01 -2.18 9.99
N VAL A 237 -12.81 -0.88 10.22
CA VAL A 237 -12.61 0.11 9.14
C VAL A 237 -11.42 -0.27 8.29
N ILE A 238 -10.25 -0.52 8.88
CA ILE A 238 -9.04 -0.92 8.16
C ILE A 238 -9.28 -2.23 7.37
N ALA A 239 -9.93 -3.22 7.99
CA ALA A 239 -10.22 -4.49 7.34
C ALA A 239 -11.23 -4.38 6.18
N SER A 240 -12.00 -3.32 6.10
CA SER A 240 -12.93 -3.05 5.00
C SER A 240 -12.24 -2.45 3.77
N VAL A 241 -11.05 -1.88 3.94
CA VAL A 241 -10.30 -1.27 2.84
C VAL A 241 -9.71 -2.34 1.94
N PHE A 242 -10.03 -2.25 0.66
CA PHE A 242 -9.40 -3.03 -0.38
C PHE A 242 -9.23 -2.18 -1.65
N VAL A 243 -8.00 -1.90 -2.03
CA VAL A 243 -7.66 -1.16 -3.25
C VAL A 243 -7.18 -2.15 -4.31
N PRO A 244 -7.93 -2.38 -5.41
CA PRO A 244 -7.51 -3.31 -6.45
C PRO A 244 -6.21 -2.86 -7.12
N GLU A 245 -5.42 -3.81 -7.59
CA GLU A 245 -4.20 -3.55 -8.37
C GLU A 245 -4.45 -2.61 -9.55
N SER A 246 -5.55 -2.80 -10.28
CA SER A 246 -5.93 -1.94 -11.40
C SER A 246 -6.18 -0.47 -10.99
N ALA A 247 -6.67 -0.24 -9.76
CA ALA A 247 -6.84 1.11 -9.24
C ALA A 247 -5.48 1.73 -8.89
N LEU A 248 -4.58 0.99 -8.26
CA LEU A 248 -3.22 1.44 -7.97
C LEU A 248 -2.48 1.79 -9.27
N THR A 249 -2.54 0.91 -10.27
CA THR A 249 -1.95 1.16 -11.59
C THR A 249 -2.53 2.41 -12.24
N GLN A 250 -3.85 2.64 -12.15
CA GLN A 250 -4.48 3.85 -12.67
C GLN A 250 -4.01 5.11 -11.93
N MET A 251 -3.94 5.08 -10.61
CA MET A 251 -3.50 6.20 -9.80
C MET A 251 -2.03 6.54 -10.05
N THR A 252 -1.14 5.55 -10.20
CA THR A 252 0.27 5.80 -10.59
C THR A 252 0.37 6.47 -11.97
N GLY A 253 -0.55 6.17 -12.89
CA GLY A 253 -0.65 6.86 -14.17
C GLY A 253 -0.95 8.36 -14.00
N TRP A 254 -1.88 8.72 -13.13
CA TRP A 254 -2.21 10.13 -12.86
C TRP A 254 -1.06 10.87 -12.16
N VAL A 255 -0.34 10.20 -11.26
CA VAL A 255 0.87 10.80 -10.64
C VAL A 255 1.96 11.04 -11.69
N LYS A 256 2.18 10.11 -12.61
CA LYS A 256 3.07 10.30 -13.76
C LYS A 256 2.67 11.51 -14.62
N GLU A 257 1.36 11.78 -14.76
CA GLU A 257 0.81 12.94 -15.48
C GLU A 257 0.93 14.26 -14.69
N GLY A 258 1.41 14.22 -13.45
CA GLY A 258 1.70 15.37 -12.60
C GLY A 258 0.71 15.61 -11.46
N ALA A 259 -0.23 14.70 -11.21
CA ALA A 259 -1.06 14.77 -10.02
C ALA A 259 -0.25 14.43 -8.76
N SER A 260 -0.59 15.01 -7.62
CA SER A 260 -0.13 14.51 -6.32
C SER A 260 -0.78 13.17 -5.98
N ILE A 261 -0.24 12.44 -5.00
CA ILE A 261 -0.85 11.21 -4.49
C ILE A 261 -2.27 11.49 -4.00
N ASP A 262 -2.46 12.56 -3.23
CA ASP A 262 -3.79 12.94 -2.69
C ASP A 262 -4.78 13.28 -3.80
N GLU A 263 -4.35 13.99 -4.85
CA GLU A 263 -5.21 14.28 -6.01
C GLU A 263 -5.59 13.00 -6.76
N ALA A 264 -4.67 12.07 -6.93
CA ALA A 264 -4.93 10.79 -7.58
C ALA A 264 -5.90 9.94 -6.75
N VAL A 265 -5.70 9.87 -5.44
CA VAL A 265 -6.59 9.17 -4.49
C VAL A 265 -7.97 9.80 -4.48
N ALA A 266 -8.09 11.12 -4.32
CA ALA A 266 -9.36 11.83 -4.31
C ALA A 266 -10.15 11.63 -5.62
N ARG A 267 -9.45 11.64 -6.76
CA ARG A 267 -10.03 11.35 -8.07
C ARG A 267 -10.59 9.93 -8.16
N TRP A 268 -9.83 8.95 -7.66
CA TRP A 268 -10.25 7.56 -7.64
C TRP A 268 -11.43 7.36 -6.68
N GLU A 269 -11.39 7.92 -5.47
CA GLU A 269 -12.46 7.85 -4.47
C GLU A 269 -13.77 8.42 -5.01
N LYS A 270 -13.71 9.59 -5.68
CA LYS A 270 -14.88 10.21 -6.30
C LYS A 270 -15.53 9.28 -7.34
N ALA A 271 -14.73 8.61 -8.15
CA ALA A 271 -15.22 7.65 -9.15
C ALA A 271 -15.78 6.36 -8.52
N ASN A 272 -15.38 6.04 -7.27
CA ASN A 272 -15.74 4.82 -6.55
C ASN A 272 -16.57 5.07 -5.28
N ALA A 273 -17.19 6.25 -5.14
CA ALA A 273 -17.90 6.66 -3.92
C ALA A 273 -18.91 5.61 -3.43
N ASN A 274 -19.75 5.06 -4.32
CA ASN A 274 -20.71 4.01 -3.98
C ASN A 274 -20.08 2.72 -3.42
N ARG A 275 -18.86 2.42 -3.78
CA ARG A 275 -18.12 1.27 -3.25
C ARG A 275 -17.58 1.57 -1.86
N LEU A 276 -16.97 2.74 -1.68
CA LEU A 276 -16.43 3.20 -0.41
C LEU A 276 -17.54 3.41 0.63
N ASP A 277 -18.70 3.94 0.22
CA ASP A 277 -19.87 4.08 1.10
C ASP A 277 -20.37 2.72 1.60
N ARG A 278 -20.36 1.67 0.75
CA ARG A 278 -20.70 0.31 1.19
C ARG A 278 -19.66 -0.27 2.15
N GLN A 279 -18.39 0.03 1.95
CA GLN A 279 -17.33 -0.36 2.88
C GLN A 279 -17.49 0.36 4.23
N ALA A 280 -17.83 1.64 4.20
CA ALA A 280 -18.13 2.42 5.39
C ALA A 280 -19.34 1.90 6.19
N MET A 281 -20.35 1.32 5.54
CA MET A 281 -21.53 0.76 6.22
C MET A 281 -21.21 -0.49 7.04
N ILE A 282 -20.18 -1.25 6.70
CA ILE A 282 -19.79 -2.48 7.42
C ILE A 282 -19.30 -2.16 8.83
N GLY A 283 -18.61 -1.03 9.02
CA GLY A 283 -18.11 -0.59 10.33
C GLY A 283 -19.18 0.06 11.25
N ASN A 284 -20.44 0.15 10.83
CA ASN A 284 -21.53 0.77 11.59
C ASN A 284 -22.56 -0.24 12.11
N GLN A 285 -22.35 -1.54 11.96
CA GLN A 285 -23.17 -2.62 12.53
C GLN A 285 -22.55 -3.14 13.81
#